data_3be483b136b3d9396eaedf4c02430a86
#
_entry.id   3be483b136b3d9396eaedf4c02430a86
#
_cell.length_a   1.000
_cell.length_b   1.000
_cell.length_c   1.000
_cell.angle_alpha   90.00
_cell.angle_beta   90.00
_cell.angle_gamma   90.00
#
_symmetry.space_group_name_H-M   'P 1'
#
loop_
_entity.id
_entity.type
_entity.pdbx_description
1 polymer ?
#
loop_
_entity_poly.entity_id
_entity_poly.type
_entity_poly.pdbx_seq_one_letter_code
_entity_poly.pdbx_strand_id
1 'polypeptide(L)'
;MIILQEPNVPGMKEEVFPVYAEELTTLGFGRYFEYKEDNSRPYMWTINDFNDYVYFYRGEKVAIAKGREGERLPELEITCGHEILDGTLEQIDVEEMCRKNAPIIDKIANETIETIRQVYDEYKDRIDDFAVAYSAGKDSSLLLDLVMRALPPDAYRVVFHDSRMESKYTLEHWEETRQMLNNLGI
;
A
#
# COMPACT_ATOMS: atom_id res chain seq x y z
N MET A 1 13.52 5.16 6.43
CA MET A 1 12.23 4.97 5.85
C MET A 1 11.24 5.72 6.71
N ILE A 2 10.74 6.77 6.14
CA ILE A 2 10.12 7.89 6.83
C ILE A 2 8.70 7.59 7.23
N ILE A 3 8.01 6.83 6.43
CA ILE A 3 6.56 6.73 6.49
C ILE A 3 6.05 6.02 7.74
N LEU A 4 6.79 5.05 8.24
CA LEU A 4 6.40 4.31 9.44
C LEU A 4 7.20 4.69 10.70
N GLN A 5 8.32 5.43 10.55
CA GLN A 5 9.15 5.84 11.68
C GLN A 5 8.90 7.27 12.16
N GLU A 6 8.26 8.12 11.33
CA GLU A 6 7.92 9.48 11.71
C GLU A 6 6.42 9.75 11.58
N PRO A 7 5.62 9.34 12.58
CA PRO A 7 4.18 9.68 12.61
C PRO A 7 3.91 11.18 12.72
N ASN A 8 4.95 12.01 12.76
CA ASN A 8 4.88 13.45 12.97
C ASN A 8 5.15 14.28 11.72
N VAL A 9 5.18 13.70 10.51
CA VAL A 9 5.11 14.54 9.31
C VAL A 9 3.69 15.11 9.24
N PRO A 10 3.50 16.41 9.48
CA PRO A 10 2.17 17.01 9.47
C PRO A 10 1.55 16.80 8.08
N GLY A 11 0.42 16.10 8.02
CA GLY A 11 -0.33 15.88 6.79
C GLY A 11 -0.27 14.49 6.20
N MET A 12 0.58 13.57 6.64
CA MET A 12 0.57 12.18 6.14
C MET A 12 -0.63 11.37 6.67
N LYS A 13 -1.81 11.81 6.31
CA LYS A 13 -2.99 10.94 6.19
C LYS A 13 -3.10 10.35 4.78
N GLU A 14 -2.11 10.62 3.93
CA GLU A 14 -2.16 10.34 2.51
C GLU A 14 -1.51 9.00 2.21
N GLU A 15 -2.12 8.32 1.28
CA GLU A 15 -1.62 7.04 0.80
C GLU A 15 -0.31 7.24 0.04
N VAL A 16 0.68 6.39 0.33
CA VAL A 16 2.01 6.46 -0.25
C VAL A 16 2.15 5.38 -1.29
N PHE A 17 2.63 5.73 -2.47
CA PHE A 17 2.78 4.84 -3.61
C PHE A 17 4.26 4.61 -3.95
N PRO A 18 4.63 3.38 -4.33
CA PRO A 18 5.97 3.09 -4.80
C PRO A 18 6.18 3.62 -6.22
N VAL A 19 7.37 4.18 -6.48
CA VAL A 19 7.77 4.74 -7.77
C VAL A 19 8.82 3.84 -8.41
N TYR A 20 8.52 3.37 -9.63
CA TYR A 20 9.38 2.47 -10.41
C TYR A 20 10.10 3.21 -11.55
N ALA A 21 11.07 2.54 -12.18
CA ALA A 21 11.86 3.11 -13.27
C ALA A 21 11.00 3.65 -14.43
N GLU A 22 9.90 2.98 -14.77
CA GLU A 22 8.98 3.39 -15.83
C GLU A 22 8.38 4.78 -15.57
N GLU A 23 7.95 5.03 -14.33
CA GLU A 23 7.42 6.34 -13.93
C GLU A 23 8.51 7.40 -13.94
N LEU A 24 9.71 7.09 -13.41
CA LEU A 24 10.86 8.00 -13.44
C LEU A 24 11.22 8.39 -14.87
N THR A 25 11.21 7.45 -15.80
CA THR A 25 11.48 7.68 -17.21
C THR A 25 10.40 8.54 -17.86
N THR A 26 9.14 8.22 -17.61
CA THR A 26 7.99 8.96 -18.16
C THR A 26 7.98 10.42 -17.74
N LEU A 27 8.32 10.71 -16.47
CA LEU A 27 8.37 12.07 -15.93
C LEU A 27 9.68 12.81 -16.20
N GLY A 28 10.67 12.13 -16.78
CA GLY A 28 11.94 12.75 -17.18
C GLY A 28 12.94 12.94 -16.04
N PHE A 29 12.86 12.14 -14.97
CA PHE A 29 13.84 12.12 -13.88
C PHE A 29 15.26 11.84 -14.36
N GLY A 30 15.43 11.10 -15.46
CA GLY A 30 16.75 10.80 -16.06
C GLY A 30 17.53 12.03 -16.55
N ARG A 31 16.93 13.24 -16.53
CA ARG A 31 17.66 14.50 -16.77
C ARG A 31 18.45 14.98 -15.54
N TYR A 32 18.12 14.42 -14.39
CA TYR A 32 18.64 14.88 -13.08
C TYR A 32 19.31 13.77 -12.28
N PHE A 33 18.93 12.50 -12.53
CA PHE A 33 19.38 11.34 -11.78
C PHE A 33 19.79 10.21 -12.71
N GLU A 34 20.82 9.49 -12.35
CA GLU A 34 21.14 8.22 -12.96
C GLU A 34 20.40 7.08 -12.25
N TYR A 35 19.80 6.15 -12.99
CA TYR A 35 19.17 4.94 -12.47
C TYR A 35 19.11 3.87 -13.56
N LYS A 36 18.90 2.62 -13.15
CA LYS A 36 18.72 1.51 -14.08
C LYS A 36 17.25 1.41 -14.49
N GLU A 37 16.99 1.03 -15.73
CA GLU A 37 15.64 0.72 -16.21
C GLU A 37 15.21 -0.67 -15.72
N ASP A 38 14.94 -0.79 -14.42
CA ASP A 38 14.56 -2.02 -13.74
C ASP A 38 13.36 -1.75 -12.83
N ASN A 39 12.24 -2.38 -13.14
CA ASN A 39 10.97 -2.27 -12.41
C ASN A 39 10.80 -3.38 -11.34
N SER A 40 11.83 -4.15 -11.01
CA SER A 40 11.72 -5.22 -10.00
C SER A 40 11.53 -4.69 -8.59
N ARG A 41 12.02 -3.48 -8.31
CA ARG A 41 11.92 -2.79 -7.01
C ARG A 41 11.72 -1.29 -7.21
N PRO A 42 11.02 -0.61 -6.29
CA PRO A 42 10.85 0.85 -6.37
C PRO A 42 12.15 1.59 -6.07
N TYR A 43 12.26 2.81 -6.58
CA TYR A 43 13.36 3.74 -6.33
C TYR A 43 12.99 4.80 -5.30
N MET A 44 11.74 5.23 -5.31
CA MET A 44 11.22 6.32 -4.50
C MET A 44 9.83 6.03 -3.99
N TRP A 45 9.31 6.93 -3.18
CA TRP A 45 7.92 6.99 -2.78
C TRP A 45 7.29 8.28 -3.26
N THR A 46 6.01 8.23 -3.60
CA THR A 46 5.22 9.43 -3.92
C THR A 46 3.96 9.49 -3.09
N ILE A 47 3.52 10.70 -2.80
CA ILE A 47 2.21 11.02 -2.24
C ILE A 47 1.46 11.91 -3.24
N ASN A 48 0.14 11.79 -3.25
CA ASN A 48 -0.72 12.68 -4.02
C ASN A 48 -1.14 13.84 -3.10
N ASP A 49 -0.76 15.06 -3.46
CA ASP A 49 -1.16 16.29 -2.77
C ASP A 49 -2.05 17.12 -3.71
N PHE A 50 -3.36 16.89 -3.66
CA PHE A 50 -4.39 17.44 -4.55
C PHE A 50 -4.18 17.07 -6.02
N ASN A 51 -3.50 17.91 -6.78
CA ASN A 51 -3.18 17.69 -8.21
C ASN A 51 -1.69 17.48 -8.45
N ASP A 52 -0.89 17.55 -7.41
CA ASP A 52 0.55 17.42 -7.46
C ASP A 52 1.00 16.10 -6.86
N TYR A 53 2.07 15.53 -7.40
CA TYR A 53 2.73 14.34 -6.84
C TYR A 53 4.06 14.76 -6.22
N VAL A 54 4.25 14.45 -4.95
CA VAL A 54 5.47 14.79 -4.20
C VAL A 54 6.32 13.54 -4.05
N TYR A 55 7.58 13.59 -4.50
CA TYR A 55 8.50 12.47 -4.54
C TYR A 55 9.51 12.54 -3.41
N PHE A 56 9.72 11.39 -2.75
CA PHE A 56 10.65 11.24 -1.64
C PHE A 56 11.66 10.14 -1.93
N TYR A 57 12.94 10.48 -1.79
CA TYR A 57 14.06 9.55 -1.88
C TYR A 57 14.83 9.55 -0.57
N ARG A 58 15.03 8.37 0.03
CA ARG A 58 15.70 8.18 1.33
C ARG A 58 15.18 9.14 2.42
N GLY A 59 13.93 9.53 2.27
CA GLY A 59 13.28 10.36 3.26
C GLY A 59 13.29 11.83 3.02
N GLU A 60 13.96 12.27 2.03
CA GLU A 60 13.99 13.66 1.65
C GLU A 60 13.07 13.90 0.45
N LYS A 61 12.38 15.03 0.48
CA LYS A 61 11.61 15.50 -0.66
C LYS A 61 12.57 15.89 -1.78
N VAL A 62 12.47 15.22 -2.92
CA VAL A 62 13.39 15.42 -4.04
C VAL A 62 12.76 16.10 -5.24
N ALA A 63 11.45 15.94 -5.42
CA ALA A 63 10.77 16.52 -6.56
C ALA A 63 9.26 16.71 -6.29
N ILE A 64 8.65 17.56 -7.13
CA ILE A 64 7.20 17.69 -7.27
C ILE A 64 6.87 17.58 -8.76
N ALA A 65 5.91 16.70 -9.10
CA ALA A 65 5.31 16.70 -10.44
C ALA A 65 3.98 17.44 -10.38
N LYS A 66 3.93 18.62 -10.98
CA LYS A 66 2.77 19.53 -10.95
C LYS A 66 1.83 19.25 -12.11
N GLY A 67 0.60 18.81 -11.79
CA GLY A 67 -0.45 18.65 -12.78
C GLY A 67 -0.89 20.01 -13.34
N ARG A 68 -1.00 20.12 -14.67
CA ARG A 68 -1.54 21.30 -15.33
C ARG A 68 -2.76 20.93 -16.17
N GLU A 69 -3.78 21.77 -16.10
CA GLU A 69 -4.99 21.59 -16.89
C GLU A 69 -4.67 21.61 -18.40
N GLY A 70 -5.05 20.55 -19.11
CA GLY A 70 -4.82 20.39 -20.54
C GLY A 70 -3.48 19.76 -20.95
N GLU A 71 -2.57 19.50 -20.03
CA GLU A 71 -1.32 18.79 -20.28
C GLU A 71 -1.46 17.28 -20.01
N ARG A 72 -0.80 16.46 -20.83
CA ARG A 72 -0.82 14.98 -20.67
C ARG A 72 0.12 14.49 -19.59
N LEU A 73 1.19 15.21 -19.34
CA LEU A 73 2.19 14.87 -18.34
C LEU A 73 2.40 16.08 -17.42
N PRO A 74 2.56 15.84 -16.11
CA PRO A 74 2.86 16.91 -15.16
C PRO A 74 4.26 17.48 -15.40
N GLU A 75 4.46 18.74 -15.01
CA GLU A 75 5.77 19.38 -15.03
C GLU A 75 6.58 18.95 -13.80
N LEU A 76 7.78 18.38 -14.03
CA LEU A 76 8.68 17.98 -12.97
C LEU A 76 9.52 19.15 -12.45
N GLU A 77 9.38 19.46 -11.16
CA GLU A 77 10.19 20.44 -10.44
C GLU A 77 11.09 19.71 -9.42
N ILE A 78 12.41 19.87 -9.53
CA ILE A 78 13.36 19.30 -8.59
C ILE A 78 13.52 20.24 -7.40
N THR A 79 13.40 19.68 -6.18
CA THR A 79 13.42 20.45 -4.92
C THR A 79 14.62 20.12 -4.03
N CYS A 80 15.42 19.10 -4.37
CA CYS A 80 16.62 18.73 -3.60
C CYS A 80 17.88 19.48 -4.04
N GLY A 81 18.87 19.52 -3.15
CA GLY A 81 20.18 20.15 -3.44
C GLY A 81 21.08 19.30 -4.36
N HIS A 82 22.16 19.91 -4.85
CA HIS A 82 23.10 19.29 -5.79
C HIS A 82 23.73 17.96 -5.29
N GLU A 83 23.87 17.79 -3.98
CA GLU A 83 24.45 16.56 -3.41
C GLU A 83 23.64 15.31 -3.70
N ILE A 84 22.33 15.47 -3.96
CA ILE A 84 21.45 14.36 -4.35
C ILE A 84 21.34 14.26 -5.87
N LEU A 85 21.45 15.38 -6.60
CA LEU A 85 21.30 15.45 -8.05
C LEU A 85 22.39 14.72 -8.84
N ASP A 86 23.62 14.68 -8.31
CA ASP A 86 24.76 14.02 -8.99
C ASP A 86 24.88 12.53 -8.64
N GLY A 87 23.87 11.97 -7.95
CA GLY A 87 23.87 10.60 -7.47
C GLY A 87 23.09 9.63 -8.35
N THR A 88 23.56 8.38 -8.35
CA THR A 88 22.76 7.26 -8.89
C THR A 88 21.66 6.90 -7.88
N LEU A 89 20.42 6.85 -8.35
CA LEU A 89 19.32 6.33 -7.55
C LEU A 89 19.47 4.83 -7.36
N GLU A 90 19.43 4.40 -6.14
CA GLU A 90 19.43 2.99 -5.77
C GLU A 90 18.01 2.52 -5.51
N GLN A 91 17.72 1.29 -5.91
CA GLN A 91 16.45 0.65 -5.59
C GLN A 91 16.30 0.47 -4.07
N ILE A 92 15.07 0.61 -3.61
CA ILE A 92 14.73 0.41 -2.21
C ILE A 92 14.86 -1.08 -1.86
N ASP A 93 15.62 -1.39 -0.83
CA ASP A 93 15.64 -2.72 -0.23
C ASP A 93 14.33 -2.93 0.55
N VAL A 94 13.34 -3.53 -0.13
CA VAL A 94 12.00 -3.76 0.42
C VAL A 94 12.05 -4.74 1.59
N GLU A 95 12.90 -5.76 1.53
CA GLU A 95 13.06 -6.75 2.59
C GLU A 95 13.62 -6.11 3.87
N GLU A 96 14.67 -5.30 3.74
CA GLU A 96 15.23 -4.54 4.86
C GLU A 96 14.20 -3.54 5.41
N MET A 97 13.45 -2.92 4.53
CA MET A 97 12.35 -2.03 4.89
C MET A 97 11.29 -2.75 5.72
N CYS A 98 10.82 -3.90 5.26
CA CYS A 98 9.83 -4.72 5.97
C CYS A 98 10.38 -5.15 7.33
N ARG A 99 11.63 -5.61 7.38
CA ARG A 99 12.28 -6.04 8.63
C ARG A 99 12.37 -4.91 9.67
N LYS A 100 12.73 -3.71 9.25
CA LYS A 100 12.79 -2.53 10.14
C LYS A 100 11.43 -2.11 10.67
N ASN A 101 10.37 -2.30 9.89
CA ASN A 101 9.03 -1.87 10.26
C ASN A 101 8.17 -2.97 10.92
N ALA A 102 8.62 -4.23 10.88
CA ALA A 102 7.88 -5.35 11.46
C ALA A 102 7.38 -5.09 12.89
N PRO A 103 8.18 -4.56 13.84
CA PRO A 103 7.68 -4.32 15.19
C PRO A 103 6.52 -3.33 15.28
N ILE A 104 6.48 -2.33 14.39
CA ILE A 104 5.41 -1.32 14.34
C ILE A 104 4.16 -1.94 13.72
N ILE A 105 4.34 -2.67 12.60
CA ILE A 105 3.25 -3.36 11.90
C ILE A 105 2.62 -4.40 12.82
N ASP A 106 3.43 -5.21 13.50
CA ASP A 106 2.97 -6.23 14.44
C ASP A 106 2.16 -5.61 15.60
N LYS A 107 2.62 -4.48 16.13
CA LYS A 107 1.88 -3.76 17.16
C LYS A 107 0.50 -3.34 16.67
N ILE A 108 0.42 -2.66 15.51
CA ILE A 108 -0.84 -2.21 14.92
C ILE A 108 -1.75 -3.39 14.60
N ALA A 109 -1.21 -4.47 14.04
CA ALA A 109 -1.95 -5.68 13.74
C ALA A 109 -2.54 -6.31 15.00
N ASN A 110 -1.77 -6.41 16.08
CA ASN A 110 -2.25 -6.97 17.35
C ASN A 110 -3.33 -6.10 18.00
N GLU A 111 -3.21 -4.79 17.97
CA GLU A 111 -4.24 -3.85 18.45
C GLU A 111 -5.54 -4.00 17.64
N THR A 112 -5.42 -4.18 16.32
CA THR A 112 -6.58 -4.39 15.43
C THR A 112 -7.23 -5.76 15.69
N ILE A 113 -6.44 -6.82 15.83
CA ILE A 113 -6.94 -8.16 16.18
C ILE A 113 -7.72 -8.14 17.49
N GLU A 114 -7.21 -7.45 18.49
CA GLU A 114 -7.89 -7.31 19.77
C GLU A 114 -9.21 -6.54 19.63
N THR A 115 -9.22 -5.48 18.82
CA THR A 115 -10.46 -4.73 18.52
C THR A 115 -11.49 -5.62 17.83
N ILE A 116 -11.07 -6.45 16.86
CA ILE A 116 -11.98 -7.39 16.18
C ILE A 116 -12.57 -8.38 17.18
N ARG A 117 -11.77 -8.93 18.10
CA ARG A 117 -12.25 -9.85 19.15
C ARG A 117 -13.26 -9.18 20.08
N GLN A 118 -12.99 -7.96 20.52
CA GLN A 118 -13.91 -7.20 21.39
C GLN A 118 -15.24 -6.95 20.70
N VAL A 119 -15.22 -6.52 19.43
CA VAL A 119 -16.45 -6.32 18.66
C VAL A 119 -17.22 -7.64 18.48
N TYR A 120 -16.50 -8.72 18.13
CA TYR A 120 -17.14 -10.03 18.02
C TYR A 120 -17.79 -10.45 19.35
N ASP A 121 -17.10 -10.37 20.46
CA ASP A 121 -17.61 -10.76 21.79
C ASP A 121 -18.78 -9.91 22.25
N GLU A 122 -18.82 -8.63 21.90
CA GLU A 122 -19.94 -7.73 22.20
C GLU A 122 -21.22 -8.08 21.44
N TYR A 123 -21.09 -8.56 20.19
CA TYR A 123 -22.25 -8.69 19.28
C TYR A 123 -22.64 -10.13 18.98
N LYS A 124 -21.79 -11.16 19.23
CA LYS A 124 -22.03 -12.56 18.84
C LYS A 124 -23.38 -13.16 19.30
N ASP A 125 -23.90 -12.67 20.44
CA ASP A 125 -25.19 -13.13 20.97
C ASP A 125 -26.37 -12.23 20.52
N ARG A 126 -26.11 -11.23 19.70
CA ARG A 126 -27.10 -10.18 19.28
C ARG A 126 -27.37 -10.13 17.80
N ILE A 127 -26.52 -10.76 17.01
CA ILE A 127 -26.63 -10.82 15.55
C ILE A 127 -26.47 -12.26 15.08
N ASP A 128 -27.07 -12.58 13.94
CA ASP A 128 -27.09 -13.95 13.42
C ASP A 128 -25.77 -14.35 12.75
N ASP A 129 -25.11 -13.42 12.06
CA ASP A 129 -23.88 -13.68 11.31
C ASP A 129 -22.94 -12.46 11.29
N PHE A 130 -21.64 -12.73 11.29
CA PHE A 130 -20.60 -11.76 10.92
C PHE A 130 -20.15 -12.01 9.49
N ALA A 131 -19.96 -10.97 8.72
CA ALA A 131 -19.48 -11.08 7.35
C ALA A 131 -18.29 -10.19 7.10
N VAL A 132 -17.27 -10.74 6.43
CA VAL A 132 -16.15 -10.00 5.87
C VAL A 132 -16.44 -9.73 4.41
N ALA A 133 -16.67 -8.46 4.05
CA ALA A 133 -16.79 -8.05 2.65
C ALA A 133 -15.41 -8.10 1.99
N TYR A 134 -15.27 -8.95 0.98
CA TYR A 134 -14.00 -9.19 0.30
C TYR A 134 -14.09 -8.77 -1.17
N SER A 135 -13.17 -7.93 -1.62
CA SER A 135 -13.13 -7.42 -3.00
C SER A 135 -11.90 -7.91 -3.79
N ALA A 136 -11.09 -8.81 -3.22
CA ALA A 136 -9.81 -9.23 -3.75
C ALA A 136 -8.76 -8.10 -3.93
N GLY A 137 -9.01 -6.93 -3.31
CA GLY A 137 -8.05 -5.82 -3.23
C GLY A 137 -7.16 -5.92 -1.99
N LYS A 138 -6.09 -5.13 -1.96
CA LYS A 138 -5.09 -5.14 -0.86
C LYS A 138 -5.70 -4.95 0.53
N ASP A 139 -6.65 -4.01 0.66
CA ASP A 139 -7.22 -3.64 1.95
C ASP A 139 -8.18 -4.72 2.48
N SER A 140 -9.01 -5.29 1.61
CA SER A 140 -9.89 -6.41 1.97
C SER A 140 -9.11 -7.70 2.27
N SER A 141 -7.98 -7.91 1.59
CA SER A 141 -7.08 -9.05 1.88
C SER A 141 -6.39 -8.88 3.24
N LEU A 142 -5.95 -7.67 3.57
CA LEU A 142 -5.40 -7.38 4.90
C LEU A 142 -6.46 -7.56 5.99
N LEU A 143 -7.67 -7.05 5.79
CA LEU A 143 -8.77 -7.23 6.73
C LEU A 143 -9.08 -8.71 6.95
N LEU A 144 -9.15 -9.50 5.87
CA LEU A 144 -9.39 -10.94 5.95
C LEU A 144 -8.31 -11.65 6.76
N ASP A 145 -7.02 -11.36 6.53
CA ASP A 145 -5.90 -11.92 7.32
C ASP A 145 -6.07 -11.61 8.81
N LEU A 146 -6.38 -10.36 9.16
CA LEU A 146 -6.57 -9.96 10.55
C LEU A 146 -7.77 -10.65 11.21
N VAL A 147 -8.88 -10.81 10.48
CA VAL A 147 -10.05 -11.56 10.98
C VAL A 147 -9.73 -13.04 11.17
N MET A 148 -9.02 -13.67 10.23
CA MET A 148 -8.58 -15.08 10.34
C MET A 148 -7.67 -15.30 11.55
N ARG A 149 -6.86 -14.32 11.92
CA ARG A 149 -6.00 -14.35 13.12
C ARG A 149 -6.76 -14.03 14.40
N ALA A 150 -7.86 -13.31 14.31
CA ALA A 150 -8.66 -12.86 15.45
C ALA A 150 -9.69 -13.90 15.87
N LEU A 151 -10.38 -14.55 14.94
CA LEU A 151 -11.59 -15.34 15.16
C LEU A 151 -11.43 -16.77 14.63
N PRO A 152 -12.16 -17.75 15.22
CA PRO A 152 -12.21 -19.10 14.67
C PRO A 152 -12.97 -19.14 13.33
N PRO A 153 -12.74 -20.16 12.47
CA PRO A 153 -13.30 -20.27 11.13
C PRO A 153 -14.84 -20.22 11.05
N ASP A 154 -15.51 -20.72 12.06
CA ASP A 154 -16.97 -20.79 12.16
C ASP A 154 -17.63 -19.50 12.68
N ALA A 155 -16.83 -18.51 13.08
CA ALA A 155 -17.31 -17.26 13.67
C ALA A 155 -17.74 -16.22 12.64
N TYR A 156 -17.44 -16.40 11.37
CA TYR A 156 -17.71 -15.41 10.32
C TYR A 156 -17.83 -16.06 8.95
N ARG A 157 -18.34 -15.29 7.98
CA ARG A 157 -18.40 -15.67 6.57
C ARG A 157 -17.63 -14.66 5.72
N VAL A 158 -17.05 -15.12 4.63
CA VAL A 158 -16.44 -14.24 3.63
C VAL A 158 -17.39 -14.08 2.45
N VAL A 159 -17.71 -12.84 2.11
CA VAL A 159 -18.65 -12.50 1.04
C VAL A 159 -17.92 -11.73 -0.05
N PHE A 160 -17.79 -12.35 -1.22
CA PHE A 160 -17.31 -11.71 -2.43
C PHE A 160 -18.48 -11.32 -3.32
N HIS A 161 -18.48 -10.07 -3.79
CA HIS A 161 -19.49 -9.59 -4.73
C HIS A 161 -18.91 -9.53 -6.15
N ASP A 162 -19.36 -10.43 -7.02
CA ASP A 162 -19.02 -10.39 -8.44
C ASP A 162 -19.98 -9.43 -9.17
N SER A 163 -19.49 -8.22 -9.49
CA SER A 163 -20.22 -7.23 -10.28
C SER A 163 -20.34 -7.60 -11.76
N ARG A 164 -19.66 -8.66 -12.22
CA ARG A 164 -19.43 -9.04 -13.62
C ARG A 164 -18.65 -7.99 -14.43
N MET A 165 -18.02 -7.05 -13.76
CA MET A 165 -17.14 -6.03 -14.33
C MET A 165 -15.71 -6.16 -13.79
N GLU A 166 -15.46 -7.20 -13.00
CA GLU A 166 -14.15 -7.44 -12.39
C GLU A 166 -13.09 -7.80 -13.43
N SER A 167 -11.85 -7.39 -13.17
CA SER A 167 -10.73 -7.80 -14.01
C SER A 167 -10.48 -9.31 -13.91
N LYS A 168 -9.90 -9.90 -14.95
CA LYS A 168 -9.47 -11.30 -14.93
C LYS A 168 -8.57 -11.61 -13.71
N TYR A 169 -7.65 -10.71 -13.39
CA TYR A 169 -6.73 -10.86 -12.26
C TYR A 169 -7.45 -10.86 -10.91
N THR A 170 -8.49 -10.03 -10.75
CA THR A 170 -9.33 -10.00 -9.55
C THR A 170 -10.03 -11.34 -9.36
N LEU A 171 -10.61 -11.90 -10.43
CA LEU A 171 -11.31 -13.18 -10.37
C LEU A 171 -10.37 -14.35 -10.13
N GLU A 172 -9.17 -14.36 -10.73
CA GLU A 172 -8.14 -15.38 -10.46
C GLU A 172 -7.71 -15.34 -9.00
N HIS A 173 -7.41 -14.17 -8.47
CA HIS A 173 -7.03 -13.99 -7.06
C HIS A 173 -8.17 -14.38 -6.09
N TRP A 174 -9.42 -14.06 -6.44
CA TRP A 174 -10.58 -14.52 -5.67
C TRP A 174 -10.67 -16.06 -5.64
N GLU A 175 -10.49 -16.71 -6.79
CA GLU A 175 -10.59 -18.18 -6.86
C GLU A 175 -9.50 -18.86 -6.01
N GLU A 176 -8.27 -18.35 -6.03
CA GLU A 176 -7.18 -18.80 -5.17
C GLU A 176 -7.52 -18.62 -3.68
N THR A 177 -8.03 -17.43 -3.32
CA THR A 177 -8.46 -17.11 -1.94
C THR A 177 -9.59 -18.03 -1.51
N ARG A 178 -10.61 -18.24 -2.35
CA ARG A 178 -11.74 -19.13 -2.08
C ARG A 178 -11.29 -20.57 -1.82
N GLN A 179 -10.35 -21.07 -2.60
CA GLN A 179 -9.79 -22.42 -2.40
C GLN A 179 -9.04 -22.50 -1.06
N MET A 180 -8.27 -21.49 -0.71
CA MET A 180 -7.58 -21.40 0.58
C MET A 180 -8.59 -21.41 1.74
N LEU A 181 -9.64 -20.59 1.69
CA LEU A 181 -10.68 -20.50 2.71
C LEU A 181 -11.40 -21.82 2.88
N ASN A 182 -11.82 -22.49 1.79
CA ASN A 182 -12.46 -23.80 1.84
C ASN A 182 -11.55 -24.85 2.52
N ASN A 183 -10.24 -24.82 2.28
CA ASN A 183 -9.29 -25.74 2.93
C ASN A 183 -9.16 -25.48 4.44
N LEU A 184 -9.47 -24.27 4.89
CA LEU A 184 -9.47 -23.86 6.30
C LEU A 184 -10.84 -24.04 6.98
N GLY A 185 -11.86 -24.45 6.23
CA GLY A 185 -13.23 -24.63 6.74
C GLY A 185 -14.02 -23.34 6.92
N ILE A 186 -13.64 -22.29 6.18
CA ILE A 186 -14.31 -20.98 6.16
C ILE A 186 -15.26 -20.89 4.97
#